data_2e6a596294a750b311ccccdf59feda99
#
_entry.id   2e6a596294a750b311ccccdf59feda99
#
_cell.length_a   1.000
_cell.length_b   1.000
_cell.length_c   1.000
_cell.angle_alpha   90.00
_cell.angle_beta   90.00
_cell.angle_gamma   90.00
#
_symmetry.space_group_name_H-M   'P 1'
#
loop_
_entity.id
_entity.type
_entity.pdbx_description
1 polymer ?
#
loop_
_entity_poly.entity_id
_entity_poly.type
_entity_poly.pdbx_seq_one_letter_code
_entity_poly.pdbx_strand_id
1 'polypeptide(L)'
;LENDPNLRGKFALNEFAGRGEVLGDLPWSSFDQRRAWADNDNQGLYWYFEKVYKITGNGKIDGALSLHSEKHKFNDVRNYLSKLSWDGYPRLDTLLIEYLGAMDRPYVRAVTRKAFTAAVARAMTPGCKYDTMLILAGAQGLGKSTLLDKMSRGWFNDGIRTFEGKEASEL
;
A
#
# COMPACT_ATOMS: atom_id res chain seq x y z
N LEU A 1 -22.89 -11.22 -1.25
CA LEU A 1 -21.96 -10.14 -0.88
C LEU A 1 -22.30 -8.85 -1.61
N GLU A 2 -22.34 -8.83 -2.94
CA GLU A 2 -22.56 -7.63 -3.75
C GLU A 2 -23.95 -7.00 -3.58
N ASN A 3 -24.98 -7.80 -3.35
CA ASN A 3 -26.36 -7.35 -3.26
C ASN A 3 -26.86 -7.17 -1.81
N ASP A 4 -26.03 -7.52 -0.83
CA ASP A 4 -26.37 -7.35 0.58
C ASP A 4 -26.09 -5.91 1.02
N PRO A 5 -27.08 -5.16 1.51
CA PRO A 5 -26.93 -3.76 1.88
C PRO A 5 -25.94 -3.55 3.04
N ASN A 6 -25.77 -4.56 3.90
CA ASN A 6 -24.89 -4.49 5.06
C ASN A 6 -23.43 -4.86 4.76
N LEU A 7 -23.19 -5.54 3.62
CA LEU A 7 -21.85 -6.01 3.25
C LEU A 7 -21.29 -5.32 1.99
N ARG A 8 -22.15 -4.78 1.16
CA ARG A 8 -21.76 -4.15 -0.10
C ARG A 8 -20.76 -3.02 0.11
N GLY A 9 -19.58 -3.12 -0.52
CA GLY A 9 -18.53 -2.12 -0.46
C GLY A 9 -17.82 -2.00 0.90
N LYS A 10 -18.04 -2.95 1.82
CA LYS A 10 -17.47 -2.90 3.17
C LYS A 10 -16.12 -3.57 3.30
N PHE A 11 -15.65 -4.27 2.29
CA PHE A 11 -14.34 -4.91 2.26
C PHE A 11 -13.85 -5.09 0.83
N ALA A 12 -12.53 -5.07 0.66
CA ALA A 12 -11.86 -5.25 -0.62
C ALA A 12 -10.39 -5.68 -0.41
N LEU A 13 -9.75 -6.15 -1.48
CA LEU A 13 -8.33 -6.47 -1.47
C LEU A 13 -7.51 -5.18 -1.69
N ASN A 14 -6.63 -4.86 -0.75
CA ASN A 14 -5.59 -3.86 -0.96
C ASN A 14 -4.41 -4.51 -1.68
N GLU A 15 -4.26 -4.25 -2.98
CA GLU A 15 -3.17 -4.81 -3.78
C GLU A 15 -1.78 -4.37 -3.30
N PHE A 16 -1.65 -3.15 -2.78
CA PHE A 16 -0.38 -2.65 -2.29
C PHE A 16 0.05 -3.32 -1.00
N ALA A 17 -0.89 -3.51 -0.07
CA ALA A 17 -0.64 -4.19 1.20
C ALA A 17 -0.72 -5.72 1.11
N GLY A 18 -1.20 -6.27 -0.02
CA GLY A 18 -1.35 -7.72 -0.23
C GLY A 18 -2.36 -8.39 0.70
N ARG A 19 -3.35 -7.65 1.22
CA ARG A 19 -4.31 -8.16 2.21
C ARG A 19 -5.72 -7.62 2.01
N GLY A 20 -6.70 -8.36 2.52
CA GLY A 20 -8.08 -7.87 2.64
C GLY A 20 -8.18 -6.75 3.67
N GLU A 21 -9.03 -5.78 3.42
CA GLU A 21 -9.29 -4.68 4.34
C GLU A 21 -10.78 -4.42 4.54
N VAL A 22 -11.14 -4.02 5.75
CA VAL A 22 -12.46 -3.54 6.13
C VAL A 22 -12.55 -2.06 5.81
N LEU A 23 -13.57 -1.66 5.04
CA LEU A 23 -13.77 -0.32 4.51
C LEU A 23 -15.02 0.37 5.06
N GLY A 24 -15.78 -0.29 5.93
CA GLY A 24 -17.01 0.24 6.51
C GLY A 24 -17.57 -0.66 7.59
N ASP A 25 -18.64 -0.21 8.27
CA ASP A 25 -19.30 -0.99 9.32
C ASP A 25 -19.72 -2.37 8.82
N LEU A 26 -19.47 -3.37 9.66
CA LEU A 26 -19.90 -4.74 9.46
C LEU A 26 -20.99 -5.13 10.48
N PRO A 27 -21.89 -6.06 10.18
CA PRO A 27 -22.96 -6.45 11.11
C PRO A 27 -22.49 -6.99 12.48
N TRP A 28 -21.22 -7.31 12.59
CA TRP A 28 -20.57 -7.84 13.81
C TRP A 28 -19.48 -6.92 14.38
N SER A 29 -19.17 -5.80 13.71
CA SER A 29 -18.09 -4.91 14.13
C SER A 29 -18.32 -3.50 13.63
N SER A 30 -18.22 -2.51 14.52
CA SER A 30 -18.24 -1.10 14.14
C SER A 30 -16.95 -0.71 13.40
N PHE A 31 -17.05 0.31 12.58
CA PHE A 31 -15.97 0.84 11.76
C PHE A 31 -15.57 2.25 12.26
N ASP A 32 -14.47 2.32 12.97
CA ASP A 32 -13.91 3.61 13.38
C ASP A 32 -12.92 4.14 12.35
N GLN A 33 -12.12 3.23 11.78
CA GLN A 33 -11.17 3.52 10.73
C GLN A 33 -10.83 2.25 9.94
N ARG A 34 -10.37 2.43 8.72
CA ARG A 34 -9.93 1.36 7.84
C ARG A 34 -8.89 0.46 8.52
N ARG A 35 -9.07 -0.84 8.43
CA ARG A 35 -8.23 -1.85 9.08
C ARG A 35 -8.09 -3.12 8.24
N ALA A 36 -7.07 -3.90 8.55
CA ALA A 36 -6.93 -5.23 7.97
C ALA A 36 -8.11 -6.14 8.34
N TRP A 37 -8.48 -7.02 7.41
CA TRP A 37 -9.39 -8.14 7.67
C TRP A 37 -8.73 -9.11 8.65
N ALA A 38 -9.44 -9.53 9.67
CA ALA A 38 -8.95 -10.39 10.75
C ALA A 38 -9.76 -11.68 10.85
N ASP A 39 -9.25 -12.67 11.61
CA ASP A 39 -9.94 -13.96 11.82
C ASP A 39 -11.32 -13.80 12.44
N ASN A 40 -11.53 -12.83 13.31
CA ASN A 40 -12.83 -12.50 13.86
C ASN A 40 -13.84 -12.07 12.78
N ASP A 41 -13.37 -11.46 11.69
CA ASP A 41 -14.24 -11.08 10.59
C ASP A 41 -14.71 -12.29 9.80
N ASN A 42 -13.88 -13.34 9.68
CA ASN A 42 -14.29 -14.61 9.10
C ASN A 42 -15.44 -15.23 9.94
N GLN A 43 -15.28 -15.27 11.27
CA GLN A 43 -16.31 -15.81 12.16
C GLN A 43 -17.60 -14.99 12.11
N GLY A 44 -17.49 -13.67 12.10
CA GLY A 44 -18.63 -12.76 11.95
C GLY A 44 -19.35 -12.95 10.61
N LEU A 45 -18.61 -13.15 9.53
CA LEU A 45 -19.16 -13.40 8.20
C LEU A 45 -19.93 -14.74 8.16
N TYR A 46 -19.36 -15.82 8.72
CA TYR A 46 -20.03 -17.12 8.79
C TYR A 46 -21.33 -17.05 9.59
N TRP A 47 -21.27 -16.45 10.80
CA TRP A 47 -22.45 -16.24 11.63
C TRP A 47 -23.53 -15.43 10.91
N TYR A 48 -23.14 -14.36 10.20
CA TYR A 48 -24.08 -13.52 9.46
C TYR A 48 -24.77 -14.29 8.34
N PHE A 49 -24.02 -15.05 7.53
CA PHE A 49 -24.57 -15.86 6.44
C PHE A 49 -25.49 -16.96 6.93
N GLU A 50 -25.15 -17.63 8.03
CA GLU A 50 -25.99 -18.64 8.64
C GLU A 50 -27.28 -18.04 9.21
N LYS A 51 -27.18 -16.93 9.93
CA LYS A 51 -28.32 -16.29 10.58
C LYS A 51 -29.30 -15.69 9.57
N VAL A 52 -28.81 -14.95 8.58
CA VAL A 52 -29.63 -14.16 7.66
C VAL A 52 -30.07 -15.00 6.45
N TYR A 53 -29.15 -15.75 5.86
CA TYR A 53 -29.38 -16.45 4.60
C TYR A 53 -29.52 -17.95 4.74
N LYS A 54 -29.33 -18.52 5.94
CA LYS A 54 -29.32 -19.97 6.19
C LYS A 54 -28.28 -20.71 5.35
N ILE A 55 -27.22 -20.02 4.97
CA ILE A 55 -26.11 -20.59 4.22
C ILE A 55 -25.05 -21.05 5.21
N THR A 56 -24.74 -22.34 5.16
CA THR A 56 -23.68 -22.99 5.94
C THR A 56 -22.56 -23.46 5.00
N GLY A 57 -21.37 -23.69 5.54
CA GLY A 57 -20.22 -24.18 4.76
C GLY A 57 -19.19 -23.11 4.53
N ASN A 58 -18.31 -22.96 5.52
CA ASN A 58 -17.28 -21.92 5.60
C ASN A 58 -16.45 -21.83 4.33
N GLY A 59 -15.99 -22.95 3.75
CA GLY A 59 -15.19 -22.94 2.53
C GLY A 59 -15.88 -22.32 1.31
N LYS A 60 -17.22 -22.39 1.22
CA LYS A 60 -17.95 -21.70 0.14
C LYS A 60 -18.01 -20.19 0.38
N ILE A 61 -18.17 -19.80 1.64
CA ILE A 61 -18.19 -18.39 2.05
C ILE A 61 -16.82 -17.77 1.84
N ASP A 62 -15.74 -18.47 2.21
CA ASP A 62 -14.36 -18.03 1.99
C ASP A 62 -14.04 -17.88 0.49
N GLY A 63 -14.46 -18.84 -0.33
CA GLY A 63 -14.31 -18.75 -1.77
C GLY A 63 -15.06 -17.54 -2.36
N ALA A 64 -16.28 -17.28 -1.89
CA ALA A 64 -17.06 -16.12 -2.31
C ALA A 64 -16.43 -14.79 -1.84
N LEU A 65 -15.88 -14.76 -0.62
CA LEU A 65 -15.16 -13.61 -0.08
C LEU A 65 -13.91 -13.31 -0.91
N SER A 66 -13.13 -14.34 -1.22
CA SER A 66 -11.90 -14.20 -2.03
C SER A 66 -12.21 -13.65 -3.42
N LEU A 67 -13.21 -14.22 -4.12
CA LEU A 67 -13.63 -13.75 -5.44
C LEU A 67 -14.18 -12.31 -5.41
N HIS A 68 -14.95 -11.98 -4.39
CA HIS A 68 -15.48 -10.63 -4.21
C HIS A 68 -14.36 -9.62 -3.97
N SER A 69 -13.42 -9.93 -3.06
CA SER A 69 -12.30 -9.05 -2.73
C SER A 69 -11.39 -8.81 -3.93
N GLU A 70 -11.10 -9.84 -4.74
CA GLU A 70 -10.33 -9.72 -5.97
C GLU A 70 -11.02 -8.84 -7.01
N LYS A 71 -12.35 -8.97 -7.15
CA LYS A 71 -13.13 -8.14 -8.07
C LYS A 71 -13.15 -6.68 -7.68
N HIS A 72 -13.11 -6.37 -6.39
CA HIS A 72 -13.17 -5.02 -5.82
C HIS A 72 -11.82 -4.54 -5.27
N LYS A 73 -10.73 -5.09 -5.81
CA LYS A 73 -9.40 -4.70 -5.39
C LYS A 73 -9.07 -3.23 -5.69
N PHE A 74 -8.23 -2.65 -4.88
CA PHE A 74 -7.79 -1.28 -5.00
C PHE A 74 -6.31 -1.14 -4.66
N ASN A 75 -5.71 -0.03 -5.08
CA ASN A 75 -4.33 0.31 -4.77
C ASN A 75 -4.24 1.83 -4.54
N ASP A 76 -4.09 2.23 -3.29
CA ASP A 76 -4.10 3.65 -2.91
C ASP A 76 -2.92 4.41 -3.52
N VAL A 77 -1.74 3.80 -3.57
CA VAL A 77 -0.56 4.42 -4.15
C VAL A 77 -0.75 4.68 -5.65
N ARG A 78 -1.24 3.67 -6.37
CA ARG A 78 -1.56 3.80 -7.79
C ARG A 78 -2.66 4.86 -8.02
N ASN A 79 -3.71 4.82 -7.20
CA ASN A 79 -4.81 5.78 -7.28
C ASN A 79 -4.34 7.21 -7.01
N TYR A 80 -3.43 7.39 -6.06
CA TYR A 80 -2.81 8.69 -5.79
C TYR A 80 -1.96 9.15 -6.97
N LEU A 81 -1.02 8.33 -7.44
CA LEU A 81 -0.11 8.67 -8.54
C LEU A 81 -0.87 8.99 -9.83
N SER A 82 -1.93 8.24 -10.13
CA SER A 82 -2.75 8.45 -11.35
C SER A 82 -3.55 9.77 -11.35
N LYS A 83 -3.74 10.38 -10.19
CA LYS A 83 -4.44 11.67 -10.06
C LYS A 83 -3.50 12.87 -10.15
N LEU A 84 -2.19 12.64 -10.17
CA LEU A 84 -1.22 13.72 -10.25
C LEU A 84 -1.15 14.28 -11.67
N SER A 85 -1.08 15.60 -11.77
CA SER A 85 -0.78 16.32 -13.00
C SER A 85 0.59 16.99 -12.89
N TRP A 86 1.41 16.80 -13.91
CA TRP A 86 2.70 17.46 -13.95
C TRP A 86 2.54 18.95 -14.30
N ASP A 87 3.22 19.79 -13.55
CA ASP A 87 3.19 21.25 -13.73
C ASP A 87 4.24 21.79 -14.75
N GLY A 88 4.99 20.90 -15.39
CA GLY A 88 5.99 21.23 -16.40
C GLY A 88 7.38 21.52 -15.86
N TYR A 89 7.60 21.54 -14.54
CA TYR A 89 8.92 21.81 -13.94
C TYR A 89 9.71 20.53 -13.66
N PRO A 90 10.92 20.35 -14.26
CA PRO A 90 11.76 19.16 -14.05
C PRO A 90 12.51 19.27 -12.73
N ARG A 91 11.97 18.68 -11.64
CA ARG A 91 12.59 18.69 -10.29
C ARG A 91 13.34 17.40 -9.95
N LEU A 92 13.10 16.35 -10.69
CA LEU A 92 13.53 15.01 -10.28
C LEU A 92 15.05 14.88 -10.23
N ASP A 93 15.75 15.38 -11.24
CA ASP A 93 17.20 15.25 -11.33
C ASP A 93 17.96 16.03 -10.26
N THR A 94 17.39 17.11 -9.77
CA THR A 94 18.00 17.99 -8.77
C THR A 94 17.48 17.76 -7.35
N LEU A 95 16.54 16.83 -7.17
CA LEU A 95 15.86 16.59 -5.90
C LEU A 95 16.82 16.41 -4.72
N LEU A 96 17.80 15.51 -4.82
CA LEU A 96 18.76 15.28 -3.75
C LEU A 96 19.78 16.43 -3.60
N ILE A 97 20.03 17.16 -4.66
CA ILE A 97 20.92 18.33 -4.65
C ILE A 97 20.26 19.48 -3.89
N GLU A 98 19.03 19.81 -4.23
CA GLU A 98 18.28 20.94 -3.67
C GLU A 98 17.84 20.70 -2.22
N TYR A 99 17.36 19.51 -1.91
CA TYR A 99 16.77 19.22 -0.59
C TYR A 99 17.73 18.60 0.42
N LEU A 100 18.78 17.90 -0.03
CA LEU A 100 19.74 17.25 0.86
C LEU A 100 21.18 17.78 0.71
N GLY A 101 21.42 18.76 -0.14
CA GLY A 101 22.75 19.33 -0.34
C GLY A 101 23.75 18.36 -1.00
N ALA A 102 23.28 17.38 -1.75
CA ALA A 102 24.16 16.48 -2.49
C ALA A 102 24.97 17.26 -3.55
N MET A 103 26.21 16.83 -3.81
CA MET A 103 27.03 17.48 -4.85
C MET A 103 26.36 17.34 -6.22
N ASP A 104 26.30 18.43 -6.97
CA ASP A 104 25.79 18.43 -8.34
C ASP A 104 26.77 17.72 -9.26
N ARG A 105 26.50 16.45 -9.54
CA ARG A 105 27.28 15.59 -10.44
C ARG A 105 26.33 14.82 -11.36
N PRO A 106 26.75 14.50 -12.60
CA PRO A 106 25.96 13.69 -13.53
C PRO A 106 25.50 12.36 -12.92
N TYR A 107 26.35 11.73 -12.10
CA TYR A 107 26.03 10.51 -11.38
C TYR A 107 24.85 10.72 -10.41
N VAL A 108 24.88 11.77 -9.57
CA VAL A 108 23.81 12.05 -8.59
C VAL A 108 22.49 12.29 -9.31
N ARG A 109 22.48 13.08 -10.36
CA ARG A 109 21.29 13.33 -11.19
C ARG A 109 20.73 12.04 -11.78
N ALA A 110 21.59 11.19 -12.37
CA ALA A 110 21.19 9.94 -12.99
C ALA A 110 20.62 8.92 -11.96
N VAL A 111 21.28 8.79 -10.80
CA VAL A 111 20.83 7.87 -9.73
C VAL A 111 19.51 8.36 -9.13
N THR A 112 19.36 9.65 -8.87
CA THR A 112 18.11 10.24 -8.38
C THR A 112 16.96 9.93 -9.35
N ARG A 113 17.12 10.24 -10.62
CA ARG A 113 16.12 9.96 -11.65
C ARG A 113 15.75 8.49 -11.68
N LYS A 114 16.73 7.57 -11.75
CA LYS A 114 16.48 6.13 -11.83
C LYS A 114 15.75 5.60 -10.60
N ALA A 115 16.17 5.98 -9.39
CA ALA A 115 15.59 5.48 -8.15
C ALA A 115 14.12 5.88 -8.00
N PHE A 116 13.80 7.16 -8.18
CA PHE A 116 12.41 7.63 -8.01
C PHE A 116 11.50 7.22 -9.18
N THR A 117 12.02 7.15 -10.41
CA THR A 117 11.27 6.58 -11.54
C THR A 117 10.95 5.10 -11.30
N ALA A 118 11.90 4.34 -10.76
CA ALA A 118 11.69 2.94 -10.45
C ALA A 118 10.68 2.73 -9.30
N ALA A 119 10.68 3.60 -8.29
CA ALA A 119 9.68 3.56 -7.22
C ALA A 119 8.26 3.72 -7.79
N VAL A 120 8.05 4.70 -8.68
CA VAL A 120 6.76 4.89 -9.37
C VAL A 120 6.45 3.69 -10.28
N ALA A 121 7.42 3.21 -11.05
CA ALA A 121 7.22 2.07 -11.94
C ALA A 121 6.79 0.81 -11.16
N ARG A 122 7.37 0.54 -9.99
CA ARG A 122 6.98 -0.58 -9.12
C ARG A 122 5.57 -0.43 -8.53
N ALA A 123 5.16 0.79 -8.20
CA ALA A 123 3.80 1.05 -7.75
C ALA A 123 2.77 0.84 -8.88
N MET A 124 3.11 1.23 -10.10
CA MET A 124 2.23 1.10 -11.27
C MET A 124 2.23 -0.33 -11.86
N THR A 125 3.38 -0.99 -11.83
CA THR A 125 3.57 -2.35 -12.36
C THR A 125 4.30 -3.21 -11.32
N PRO A 126 3.59 -3.80 -10.35
CA PRO A 126 4.18 -4.66 -9.34
C PRO A 126 4.97 -5.82 -9.98
N GLY A 127 6.13 -6.13 -9.40
CA GLY A 127 7.02 -7.17 -9.94
C GLY A 127 7.96 -6.73 -11.07
N CYS A 128 7.88 -5.48 -11.55
CA CYS A 128 8.87 -4.98 -12.51
C CYS A 128 10.28 -5.01 -11.92
N LYS A 129 11.26 -5.37 -12.75
CA LYS A 129 12.64 -5.57 -12.33
C LYS A 129 13.31 -4.25 -11.95
N TYR A 130 13.84 -4.17 -10.72
CA TYR A 130 14.72 -3.11 -10.25
C TYR A 130 15.61 -3.66 -9.13
N ASP A 131 16.85 -4.00 -9.45
CA ASP A 131 17.76 -4.75 -8.58
C ASP A 131 18.75 -3.85 -7.84
N THR A 132 18.51 -2.54 -7.81
CA THR A 132 19.39 -1.58 -7.14
C THR A 132 18.66 -0.91 -5.98
N MET A 133 19.42 -0.49 -4.97
CA MET A 133 18.93 0.24 -3.81
C MET A 133 19.59 1.60 -3.74
N LEU A 134 18.81 2.66 -3.53
CA LEU A 134 19.32 3.99 -3.26
C LEU A 134 19.73 4.08 -1.79
N ILE A 135 21.02 4.37 -1.54
CA ILE A 135 21.55 4.56 -0.20
C ILE A 135 21.88 6.06 -0.02
N LEU A 136 21.22 6.69 0.95
CA LEU A 136 21.45 8.09 1.32
C LEU A 136 22.41 8.14 2.52
N ALA A 137 23.69 8.42 2.26
CA ALA A 137 24.72 8.56 3.28
C ALA A 137 25.01 10.05 3.57
N GLY A 138 25.23 10.40 4.82
CA GLY A 138 25.53 11.76 5.25
C GLY A 138 25.26 11.98 6.74
N ALA A 139 25.62 13.16 7.26
CA ALA A 139 25.47 13.50 8.67
C ALA A 139 24.02 13.37 9.17
N GLN A 140 23.88 13.20 10.48
CA GLN A 140 22.56 13.23 11.12
C GLN A 140 21.95 14.63 10.99
N GLY A 141 20.63 14.71 10.86
CA GLY A 141 19.93 15.99 10.76
C GLY A 141 19.81 16.58 9.36
N LEU A 142 20.39 15.97 8.31
CA LEU A 142 20.28 16.45 6.92
C LEU A 142 18.86 16.30 6.30
N GLY A 143 17.89 15.73 7.02
CA GLY A 143 16.54 15.57 6.49
C GLY A 143 16.32 14.37 5.56
N LYS A 144 17.23 13.39 5.54
CA LYS A 144 17.13 12.21 4.64
C LYS A 144 15.82 11.43 4.84
N SER A 145 15.50 11.05 6.07
CA SER A 145 14.26 10.36 6.41
C SER A 145 13.03 11.25 6.22
N THR A 146 13.15 12.53 6.56
CA THR A 146 12.10 13.54 6.37
C THR A 146 11.72 13.70 4.90
N LEU A 147 12.69 13.67 3.99
CA LEU A 147 12.43 13.72 2.54
C LEU A 147 11.60 12.50 2.11
N LEU A 148 12.01 11.30 2.51
CA LEU A 148 11.31 10.06 2.16
C LEU A 148 9.90 10.02 2.77
N ASP A 149 9.74 10.42 4.04
CA ASP A 149 8.45 10.52 4.71
C ASP A 149 7.51 11.48 3.98
N LYS A 150 7.98 12.68 3.64
CA LYS A 150 7.19 13.66 2.88
C LYS A 150 6.76 13.14 1.50
N MET A 151 7.63 12.42 0.81
CA MET A 151 7.34 11.86 -0.50
C MET A 151 6.37 10.69 -0.43
N SER A 152 6.45 9.88 0.61
CA SER A 152 5.60 8.69 0.79
C SER A 152 4.19 9.01 1.29
N ARG A 153 3.92 10.23 1.74
CA ARG A 153 2.59 10.72 2.13
C ARG A 153 1.83 9.79 3.10
N GLY A 154 2.50 9.28 4.12
CA GLY A 154 1.92 8.41 5.14
C GLY A 154 2.10 6.90 4.87
N TRP A 155 2.73 6.52 3.77
CA TRP A 155 3.16 5.13 3.53
C TRP A 155 4.62 4.89 3.92
N PHE A 156 5.22 5.82 4.67
CA PHE A 156 6.59 5.69 5.17
C PHE A 156 6.65 4.70 6.33
N ASN A 157 7.63 3.82 6.27
CA ASN A 157 7.95 2.91 7.36
C ASN A 157 9.46 2.87 7.52
N ASP A 158 9.95 3.18 8.72
CA ASP A 158 11.36 3.13 9.13
C ASP A 158 11.64 1.99 10.13
N GLY A 159 10.67 1.11 10.33
CA GLY A 159 10.75 -0.01 11.28
C GLY A 159 11.65 -1.16 10.83
N ILE A 160 12.07 -1.21 9.56
CA ILE A 160 12.94 -2.29 9.07
C ILE A 160 14.34 -2.13 9.64
N ARG A 161 14.71 -2.97 10.59
CA ARG A 161 16.04 -2.99 11.21
C ARG A 161 16.98 -4.00 10.58
N THR A 162 16.45 -5.06 9.99
CA THR A 162 17.22 -6.11 9.31
C THR A 162 16.50 -6.51 8.04
N PHE A 163 17.26 -6.90 7.00
CA PHE A 163 16.71 -7.44 5.76
C PHE A 163 16.59 -8.98 5.80
N GLU A 164 16.90 -9.59 6.95
CA GLU A 164 16.81 -11.03 7.17
C GLU A 164 15.66 -11.32 8.12
N GLY A 165 14.74 -12.22 7.71
CA GLY A 165 13.66 -12.71 8.55
C GLY A 165 12.24 -12.31 8.10
N LYS A 166 11.24 -12.80 8.83
CA LYS A 166 9.81 -12.58 8.55
C LYS A 166 9.40 -11.11 8.60
N GLU A 167 10.06 -10.29 9.41
CA GLU A 167 9.76 -8.86 9.57
C GLU A 167 9.90 -8.06 8.29
N ALA A 168 10.79 -8.47 7.37
CA ALA A 168 10.98 -7.80 6.08
C ALA A 168 9.91 -8.18 5.05
N SER A 169 9.13 -9.23 5.28
CA SER A 169 8.09 -9.71 4.37
C SER A 169 6.66 -9.32 4.78
N GLU A 170 6.47 -8.78 6.00
CA GLU A 170 5.17 -8.43 6.57
C GLU A 170 4.87 -6.92 6.53
N LEU A 171 5.75 -6.11 5.91
CA LEU A 171 5.62 -4.65 5.74
C LEU A 171 5.13 -4.27 4.37
#